data_7118fa8b5c586cf7345c0adba72dea38
#
_entry.id   7118fa8b5c586cf7345c0adba72dea38
#
_cell.length_a   1.000
_cell.length_b   1.000
_cell.length_c   1.000
_cell.angle_alpha   90.00
_cell.angle_beta   90.00
_cell.angle_gamma   90.00
#
_symmetry.space_group_name_H-M   'P 1'
#
loop_
_entity.id
_entity.type
_entity.pdbx_description
1 polymer ?
#
loop_
_entity_poly.entity_id
_entity_poly.type
_entity_poly.pdbx_seq_one_letter_code
_entity_poly.pdbx_strand_id
1 'polypeptide(L)'
;MTEEDNFKNLCSLTTRVLGLPDGSLALKSRKRPLHVARSATAYIGVTEENIHRTIIGKCLNRDRSLIYHYEKTHKPNYATCIVYRNTFNKIYSAYKKLDKTLKVFLDDDFLKHYLLKNGVVESDKSQVYIEIKSGESICIIKTSYFDFSNQLENVK
;
A
#
# COMPACT_ATOMS: atom_id res chain seq x y z
N MET A 1 2.22 10.13 -8.39
CA MET A 1 1.16 9.82 -7.40
C MET A 1 1.06 11.00 -6.43
N THR A 2 -0.13 11.50 -6.21
CA THR A 2 -0.34 12.64 -5.31
C THR A 2 -0.45 12.19 -3.85
N GLU A 3 -0.30 13.12 -2.88
CA GLU A 3 -0.56 12.81 -1.46
C GLU A 3 -1.99 12.31 -1.24
N GLU A 4 -2.94 12.86 -1.99
CA GLU A 4 -4.35 12.42 -1.94
C GLU A 4 -4.50 10.97 -2.40
N ASP A 5 -3.83 10.57 -3.48
CA ASP A 5 -3.85 9.19 -3.98
C ASP A 5 -3.19 8.23 -2.99
N ASN A 6 -2.04 8.64 -2.42
CA ASN A 6 -1.36 7.85 -1.39
C ASN A 6 -2.27 7.59 -0.19
N PHE A 7 -2.97 8.62 0.28
CA PHE A 7 -3.89 8.45 1.40
C PHE A 7 -5.11 7.60 1.04
N LYS A 8 -5.67 7.76 -0.15
CA LYS A 8 -6.76 6.88 -0.64
C LYS A 8 -6.34 5.42 -0.70
N ASN A 9 -5.13 5.14 -1.17
CA ASN A 9 -4.56 3.79 -1.18
C ASN A 9 -4.41 3.23 0.24
N LEU A 10 -3.97 4.05 1.19
CA LEU A 10 -3.89 3.67 2.61
C LEU A 10 -5.28 3.39 3.20
N CYS A 11 -6.29 4.17 2.86
CA CYS A 11 -7.69 3.90 3.24
C CYS A 11 -8.20 2.57 2.67
N SER A 12 -7.92 2.29 1.41
CA SER A 12 -8.29 1.02 0.76
C SER A 12 -7.59 -0.18 1.40
N LEU A 13 -6.32 -0.04 1.76
CA LEU A 13 -5.60 -1.05 2.52
C LEU A 13 -6.27 -1.31 3.87
N THR A 14 -6.59 -0.24 4.60
CA THR A 14 -7.24 -0.33 5.92
C THR A 14 -8.57 -1.06 5.85
N THR A 15 -9.44 -0.68 4.91
CA THR A 15 -10.75 -1.31 4.75
C THR A 15 -10.63 -2.78 4.39
N ARG A 16 -9.69 -3.12 3.52
CA ARG A 16 -9.42 -4.51 3.13
C ARG A 16 -8.93 -5.36 4.31
N VAL A 17 -7.97 -4.86 5.07
CA VAL A 17 -7.39 -5.56 6.22
C VAL A 17 -8.40 -5.79 7.34
N LEU A 18 -9.30 -4.83 7.55
CA LEU A 18 -10.31 -4.89 8.60
C LEU A 18 -11.64 -5.51 8.15
N GLY A 19 -11.77 -5.86 6.87
CA GLY A 19 -13.02 -6.39 6.33
C GLY A 19 -14.16 -5.38 6.29
N LEU A 20 -13.84 -4.09 6.16
CA LEU A 20 -14.81 -3.01 6.04
C LEU A 20 -15.15 -2.73 4.56
N PRO A 21 -16.35 -2.23 4.26
CA PRO A 21 -16.69 -1.81 2.89
C PRO A 21 -15.74 -0.70 2.40
N ASP A 22 -15.38 -0.75 1.12
CA ASP A 22 -14.56 0.29 0.51
C ASP A 22 -15.26 1.66 0.60
N GLY A 23 -14.47 2.70 0.85
CA GLY A 23 -15.00 4.06 1.08
C GLY A 23 -15.68 4.29 2.43
N SER A 24 -15.79 3.28 3.30
CA SER A 24 -16.48 3.40 4.59
C SER A 24 -15.82 4.38 5.57
N LEU A 25 -14.52 4.64 5.42
CA LEU A 25 -13.80 5.60 6.27
C LEU A 25 -14.24 7.06 6.03
N ALA A 26 -14.73 7.38 4.84
CA ALA A 26 -15.25 8.71 4.50
C ALA A 26 -16.71 8.94 4.94
N LEU A 27 -17.40 7.91 5.37
CA LEU A 27 -18.79 8.02 5.84
C LEU A 27 -18.89 8.81 7.16
N LYS A 28 -20.01 9.52 7.33
CA LYS A 28 -20.28 10.31 8.57
C LYS A 28 -20.58 9.45 9.81
N SER A 29 -20.52 8.13 9.71
CA SER A 29 -20.77 7.21 10.81
C SER A 29 -19.82 7.42 11.99
N ARG A 30 -20.34 7.41 13.21
CA ARG A 30 -19.59 7.46 14.47
C ARG A 30 -19.39 6.09 15.11
N LYS A 31 -19.72 5.01 14.41
CA LYS A 31 -19.53 3.65 14.94
C LYS A 31 -18.08 3.43 15.33
N ARG A 32 -17.86 2.79 16.47
CA ARG A 32 -16.53 2.59 17.06
C ARG A 32 -15.52 1.94 16.12
N PRO A 33 -15.85 0.88 15.37
CA PRO A 33 -14.89 0.28 14.45
C PRO A 33 -14.38 1.24 13.38
N LEU A 34 -15.28 2.07 12.82
CA LEU A 34 -14.91 3.08 11.82
C LEU A 34 -14.09 4.22 12.43
N HIS A 35 -14.44 4.64 13.64
CA HIS A 35 -13.68 5.69 14.34
C HIS A 35 -12.25 5.25 14.64
N VAL A 36 -12.08 4.05 15.16
CA VAL A 36 -10.77 3.46 15.45
C VAL A 36 -9.95 3.29 14.16
N ALA A 37 -10.56 2.79 13.10
CA ALA A 37 -9.91 2.64 11.80
C ALA A 37 -9.44 3.97 11.23
N ARG A 38 -10.28 5.02 11.26
CA ARG A 38 -9.91 6.38 10.81
C ARG A 38 -8.74 6.95 11.59
N SER A 39 -8.80 6.83 12.91
CA SER A 39 -7.76 7.35 13.80
C SER A 39 -6.42 6.69 13.53
N ALA A 40 -6.38 5.37 13.42
CA ALA A 40 -5.17 4.62 13.09
C ALA A 40 -4.63 4.96 11.71
N THR A 41 -5.50 4.99 10.69
CA THR A 41 -5.10 5.31 9.31
C THR A 41 -4.58 6.73 9.17
N ALA A 42 -5.25 7.70 9.80
CA ALA A 42 -4.81 9.09 9.79
C ALA A 42 -3.43 9.25 10.44
N TYR A 43 -3.20 8.59 11.57
CA TYR A 43 -1.90 8.62 12.23
C TYR A 43 -0.78 8.07 11.34
N ILE A 44 -0.98 6.94 10.68
CA ILE A 44 -0.01 6.37 9.74
C ILE A 44 0.23 7.32 8.56
N GLY A 45 -0.82 7.91 8.00
CA GLY A 45 -0.72 8.87 6.91
C GLY A 45 0.13 10.10 7.26
N VAL A 46 0.00 10.63 8.47
CA VAL A 46 0.82 11.77 8.93
C VAL A 46 2.25 11.36 9.23
N THR A 47 2.46 10.26 9.95
CA THR A 47 3.78 9.91 10.51
C THR A 47 4.67 9.15 9.54
N GLU A 48 4.12 8.25 8.74
CA GLU A 48 4.90 7.43 7.80
C GLU A 48 4.97 8.03 6.39
N GLU A 49 3.85 8.58 5.91
CA GLU A 49 3.75 9.14 4.55
C GLU A 49 3.94 10.65 4.49
N ASN A 50 4.04 11.34 5.62
CA ASN A 50 4.14 12.80 5.74
C ASN A 50 3.03 13.57 5.01
N ILE A 51 1.85 12.97 4.90
CA ILE A 51 0.70 13.57 4.21
C ILE A 51 0.15 14.73 5.02
N HIS A 52 -0.13 15.83 4.32
CA HIS A 52 -0.65 17.02 4.97
C HIS A 52 -2.05 16.78 5.58
N ARG A 53 -2.26 17.23 6.81
CA ARG A 53 -3.48 16.98 7.59
C ARG A 53 -4.77 17.46 6.93
N THR A 54 -4.71 18.51 6.13
CA THR A 54 -5.85 19.01 5.36
C THR A 54 -6.29 18.01 4.30
N ILE A 55 -5.35 17.33 3.65
CA ILE A 55 -5.62 16.30 2.65
C ILE A 55 -6.26 15.09 3.30
N ILE A 56 -5.71 14.65 4.43
CA ILE A 56 -6.28 13.54 5.22
C ILE A 56 -7.72 13.86 5.66
N GLY A 57 -7.93 15.06 6.18
CA GLY A 57 -9.27 15.51 6.57
C GLY A 57 -10.25 15.50 5.41
N LYS A 58 -9.83 16.01 4.25
CA LYS A 58 -10.64 15.98 3.02
C LYS A 58 -11.02 14.56 2.62
N CYS A 59 -10.05 13.64 2.58
CA CYS A 59 -10.28 12.25 2.19
C CYS A 59 -11.21 11.50 3.17
N LEU A 60 -11.10 11.78 4.46
CA LEU A 60 -11.95 11.19 5.50
C LEU A 60 -13.28 11.92 5.68
N ASN A 61 -13.50 13.02 4.96
CA ASN A 61 -14.66 13.90 5.14
C ASN A 61 -14.77 14.39 6.61
N ARG A 62 -13.64 14.88 7.13
CA ARG A 62 -13.48 15.37 8.50
C ARG A 62 -12.69 16.67 8.53
N ASP A 63 -12.88 17.43 9.60
CA ASP A 63 -12.13 18.66 9.83
C ASP A 63 -10.65 18.34 10.16
N ARG A 64 -9.76 19.24 9.74
CA ARG A 64 -8.33 19.15 10.03
C ARG A 64 -8.02 19.07 11.53
N SER A 65 -8.81 19.74 12.35
CA SER A 65 -8.65 19.70 13.81
C SER A 65 -8.80 18.31 14.40
N LEU A 66 -9.67 17.49 13.80
CA LEU A 66 -9.86 16.09 14.21
C LEU A 66 -8.62 15.24 13.89
N ILE A 67 -7.90 15.55 12.83
CA ILE A 67 -6.65 14.83 12.48
C ILE A 67 -5.57 15.14 13.54
N TYR A 68 -5.44 16.38 13.99
CA TYR A 68 -4.57 16.70 15.12
C TYR A 68 -4.97 15.96 16.40
N HIS A 69 -6.27 15.83 16.65
CA HIS A 69 -6.75 15.05 17.78
C HIS A 69 -6.36 13.57 17.69
N TYR A 70 -6.43 12.97 16.50
CA TYR A 70 -6.00 11.59 16.28
C TYR A 70 -4.49 11.41 16.56
N GLU A 71 -3.65 12.34 16.14
CA GLU A 71 -2.21 12.29 16.45
C GLU A 71 -1.98 12.37 17.97
N LYS A 72 -2.63 13.31 18.62
CA LYS A 72 -2.48 13.56 20.06
C LYS A 72 -2.92 12.37 20.92
N THR A 73 -3.98 11.69 20.51
CA THR A 73 -4.58 10.58 21.25
C THR A 73 -4.00 9.21 20.90
N HIS A 74 -3.13 9.13 19.91
CA HIS A 74 -2.53 7.84 19.49
C HIS A 74 -1.80 7.15 20.65
N LYS A 75 -0.84 7.82 21.29
CA LYS A 75 -0.03 7.22 22.36
C LYS A 75 -0.88 6.73 23.53
N PRO A 76 -1.78 7.54 24.13
CA PRO A 76 -2.63 7.06 25.20
C PRO A 76 -3.57 5.94 24.75
N ASN A 77 -4.17 6.02 23.58
CA ASN A 77 -5.04 4.97 23.05
C ASN A 77 -4.28 3.66 22.81
N TYR A 78 -3.09 3.74 22.27
CA TYR A 78 -2.24 2.56 22.06
C TYR A 78 -1.86 1.88 23.38
N ALA A 79 -1.58 2.66 24.42
CA ALA A 79 -1.22 2.14 25.74
C ALA A 79 -2.41 1.51 26.49
N THR A 80 -3.60 2.12 26.41
CA THR A 80 -4.73 1.76 27.28
C THR A 80 -5.88 1.04 26.59
N CYS A 81 -6.06 1.22 25.27
CA CYS A 81 -7.18 0.63 24.54
C CYS A 81 -6.73 -0.56 23.69
N ILE A 82 -7.06 -1.76 24.12
CA ILE A 82 -6.68 -2.99 23.43
C ILE A 82 -7.27 -3.07 22.00
N VAL A 83 -8.50 -2.57 21.81
CA VAL A 83 -9.16 -2.56 20.49
C VAL A 83 -8.41 -1.64 19.52
N TYR A 84 -8.02 -0.46 19.97
CA TYR A 84 -7.22 0.47 19.16
C TYR A 84 -5.85 -0.13 18.83
N ARG A 85 -5.16 -0.67 19.81
CA ARG A 85 -3.83 -1.30 19.64
C ARG A 85 -3.86 -2.43 18.62
N ASN A 86 -4.81 -3.34 18.73
CA ASN A 86 -4.96 -4.49 17.84
C ASN A 86 -5.29 -4.03 16.42
N THR A 87 -6.19 -3.08 16.28
CA THR A 87 -6.56 -2.50 14.97
C THR A 87 -5.36 -1.79 14.33
N PHE A 88 -4.68 -0.94 15.09
CA PHE A 88 -3.48 -0.24 14.61
C PHE A 88 -2.39 -1.22 14.17
N ASN A 89 -2.06 -2.22 14.99
CA ASN A 89 -1.03 -3.21 14.67
C ASN A 89 -1.37 -4.01 13.41
N LYS A 90 -2.63 -4.36 13.20
CA LYS A 90 -3.10 -5.03 11.99
C LYS A 90 -2.85 -4.19 10.72
N ILE A 91 -3.25 -2.92 10.76
CA ILE A 91 -3.07 -1.99 9.64
C ILE A 91 -1.59 -1.73 9.39
N TYR A 92 -0.85 -1.44 10.44
CA TYR A 92 0.58 -1.11 10.36
C TYR A 92 1.44 -2.28 9.85
N SER A 93 1.15 -3.50 10.28
CA SER A 93 1.82 -4.69 9.78
C SER A 93 1.57 -4.92 8.29
N ALA A 94 0.33 -4.72 7.83
CA ALA A 94 -0.01 -4.82 6.41
C ALA A 94 0.66 -3.69 5.61
N TYR A 95 0.67 -2.47 6.12
CA TYR A 95 1.36 -1.33 5.52
C TYR A 95 2.86 -1.59 5.34
N LYS A 96 3.54 -2.06 6.37
CA LYS A 96 4.99 -2.38 6.31
C LYS A 96 5.31 -3.52 5.34
N LYS A 97 4.42 -4.49 5.18
CA LYS A 97 4.59 -5.55 4.17
C LYS A 97 4.49 -4.99 2.75
N LEU A 98 3.55 -4.09 2.50
CA LEU A 98 3.37 -3.45 1.19
C LEU A 98 4.57 -2.57 0.81
N ASP A 99 5.07 -1.77 1.73
CA ASP A 99 6.23 -0.91 1.49
C ASP A 99 7.48 -1.70 1.06
N LYS A 100 7.60 -2.95 1.49
CA LYS A 100 8.70 -3.83 1.10
C LYS A 100 8.51 -4.57 -0.23
N THR A 101 7.27 -4.73 -0.69
CA THR A 101 6.95 -5.62 -1.82
C THR A 101 6.42 -4.88 -3.05
N LEU A 102 5.88 -3.68 -2.91
CA LEU A 102 5.31 -2.90 -4.01
C LEU A 102 6.30 -1.85 -4.51
N LYS A 103 6.97 -2.18 -5.61
CA LYS A 103 7.61 -1.17 -6.46
C LYS A 103 6.65 -0.83 -7.59
N VAL A 104 6.29 0.45 -7.68
CA VAL A 104 5.50 0.96 -8.81
C VAL A 104 6.46 1.32 -9.93
N PHE A 105 6.28 0.69 -11.07
CA PHE A 105 7.05 0.99 -12.28
C PHE A 105 6.27 1.99 -13.14
N LEU A 106 6.95 3.05 -13.54
CA LEU A 106 6.34 4.17 -14.27
C LEU A 106 6.04 3.82 -15.74
N ASP A 107 6.83 2.92 -16.31
CA ASP A 107 6.69 2.43 -17.67
C ASP A 107 7.27 1.02 -17.84
N ASP A 108 7.00 0.42 -18.99
CA ASP A 108 7.41 -0.95 -19.31
C ASP A 108 8.92 -1.09 -19.47
N ASP A 109 9.59 -0.08 -20.02
CA ASP A 109 11.04 -0.08 -20.20
C ASP A 109 11.76 -0.02 -18.85
N PHE A 110 11.26 0.77 -17.92
CA PHE A 110 11.82 0.83 -16.57
C PHE A 110 11.63 -0.49 -15.82
N LEU A 111 10.48 -1.14 -15.96
CA LEU A 111 10.23 -2.47 -15.40
C LEU A 111 11.22 -3.50 -15.98
N LYS A 112 11.40 -3.53 -17.29
CA LYS A 112 12.34 -4.42 -17.97
C LYS A 112 13.78 -4.19 -17.50
N HIS A 113 14.23 -2.95 -17.46
CA HIS A 113 15.58 -2.57 -16.99
C HIS A 113 15.81 -3.00 -15.53
N TYR A 114 14.83 -2.80 -14.68
CA TYR A 114 14.89 -3.23 -13.29
C TYR A 114 15.05 -4.75 -13.14
N LEU A 115 14.29 -5.53 -13.90
CA LEU A 115 14.37 -6.99 -13.88
C LEU A 115 15.73 -7.49 -14.36
N LEU A 116 16.25 -6.95 -15.47
CA LEU A 116 17.57 -7.31 -16.01
C LEU A 116 18.70 -7.00 -15.01
N LYS A 117 18.62 -5.87 -14.33
CA LYS A 117 19.59 -5.47 -13.28
C LYS A 117 19.56 -6.40 -12.06
N ASN A 118 18.44 -7.02 -11.77
CA ASN A 118 18.24 -7.90 -10.60
C ASN A 118 18.36 -9.40 -10.92
N GLY A 119 19.03 -9.75 -11.99
CA GLY A 119 19.43 -11.13 -12.30
C GLY A 119 18.49 -11.87 -13.25
N VAL A 120 17.49 -11.23 -13.81
CA VAL A 120 16.71 -11.79 -14.91
C VAL A 120 17.50 -11.63 -16.21
N VAL A 121 17.65 -12.70 -16.98
CA VAL A 121 18.44 -12.71 -18.22
C VAL A 121 17.52 -13.03 -19.40
N GLU A 122 17.66 -12.27 -20.49
CA GLU A 122 17.03 -12.58 -21.77
C GLU A 122 17.90 -13.53 -22.61
N SER A 123 17.24 -14.48 -23.28
CA SER A 123 17.91 -15.41 -24.22
C SER A 123 17.68 -15.01 -25.67
N ASP A 124 18.73 -14.98 -26.45
CA ASP A 124 18.64 -14.71 -27.90
C ASP A 124 17.94 -15.84 -28.67
N LYS A 125 17.95 -17.05 -28.12
CA LYS A 125 17.25 -18.23 -28.68
C LYS A 125 15.97 -18.49 -27.88
N SER A 126 15.02 -17.59 -27.99
CA SER A 126 13.78 -17.68 -27.24
C SER A 126 12.85 -18.76 -27.79
N GLN A 127 12.48 -19.71 -26.95
CA GLN A 127 11.43 -20.71 -27.17
C GLN A 127 10.17 -20.42 -26.36
N VAL A 128 10.30 -19.65 -25.29
CA VAL A 128 9.24 -19.32 -24.32
C VAL A 128 9.33 -17.86 -23.94
N TYR A 129 8.18 -17.26 -23.65
CA TYR A 129 8.08 -15.88 -23.18
C TYR A 129 7.47 -15.86 -21.78
N ILE A 130 8.02 -15.03 -20.87
CA ILE A 130 7.44 -14.72 -19.57
C ILE A 130 6.84 -13.32 -19.66
N GLU A 131 5.54 -13.21 -19.46
CA GLU A 131 4.83 -11.94 -19.37
C GLU A 131 4.70 -11.53 -17.90
N ILE A 132 5.24 -10.37 -17.56
CA ILE A 132 5.24 -9.84 -16.21
C ILE A 132 4.38 -8.59 -16.18
N LYS A 133 3.37 -8.57 -15.31
CA LYS A 133 2.47 -7.43 -15.11
C LYS A 133 2.69 -6.81 -13.74
N SER A 134 2.83 -5.48 -13.71
CA SER A 134 2.89 -4.70 -12.48
C SER A 134 1.99 -3.47 -12.63
N GLY A 135 0.78 -3.54 -12.08
CA GLY A 135 -0.24 -2.52 -12.32
C GLY A 135 -0.64 -2.47 -13.80
N GLU A 136 -0.43 -1.33 -14.44
CA GLU A 136 -0.67 -1.14 -15.89
C GLU A 136 0.57 -1.43 -16.75
N SER A 137 1.72 -1.60 -16.13
CA SER A 137 2.98 -1.89 -16.85
C SER A 137 3.10 -3.37 -17.18
N ILE A 138 3.49 -3.68 -18.41
CA ILE A 138 3.66 -5.03 -18.95
C ILE A 138 5.07 -5.17 -19.49
N CYS A 139 5.75 -6.26 -19.13
CA CYS A 139 7.07 -6.61 -19.65
C CYS A 139 7.09 -8.05 -20.13
N ILE A 140 7.71 -8.30 -21.28
CA ILE A 140 7.89 -9.63 -21.84
C ILE A 140 9.37 -9.96 -21.80
N ILE A 141 9.73 -11.07 -21.15
CA ILE A 141 11.08 -11.62 -21.07
C ILE A 141 11.15 -12.87 -21.92
N LYS A 142 12.06 -12.88 -22.88
CA LYS A 142 12.35 -14.04 -23.71
C LYS A 142 13.31 -14.98 -22.98
N THR A 143 12.97 -16.25 -22.90
CA THR A 143 13.81 -17.24 -22.25
C THR A 143 13.85 -18.55 -23.04
N SER A 144 14.88 -19.36 -22.83
CA SER A 144 14.94 -20.71 -23.39
C SER A 144 14.10 -21.67 -22.54
N TYR A 145 13.67 -22.77 -23.14
CA TYR A 145 12.91 -23.82 -22.45
C TYR A 145 13.66 -24.38 -21.23
N PHE A 146 14.98 -24.49 -21.32
CA PHE A 146 15.83 -25.01 -20.23
C PHE A 146 15.99 -24.03 -19.07
N ASP A 147 15.99 -22.71 -19.34
CA ASP A 147 16.19 -21.67 -18.33
C ASP A 147 14.87 -21.13 -17.76
N PHE A 148 13.73 -21.58 -18.27
CA PHE A 148 12.43 -21.06 -17.91
C PHE A 148 12.17 -21.06 -16.39
N SER A 149 12.45 -22.19 -15.73
CA SER A 149 12.24 -22.31 -14.28
C SER A 149 13.14 -21.36 -13.47
N ASN A 150 14.40 -21.20 -13.86
CA ASN A 150 15.33 -20.30 -13.21
C ASN A 150 14.94 -18.84 -13.40
N GLN A 151 14.50 -18.46 -14.60
CA GLN A 151 14.04 -17.10 -14.88
C GLN A 151 12.75 -16.79 -14.13
N LEU A 152 11.83 -17.76 -14.01
CA LEU A 152 10.60 -17.60 -13.24
C LEU A 152 10.88 -17.38 -11.76
N GLU A 153 11.85 -18.08 -11.18
CA GLU A 153 12.28 -17.86 -9.79
C GLU A 153 12.91 -16.46 -9.58
N ASN A 154 13.73 -16.01 -10.55
CA ASN A 154 14.36 -14.69 -10.48
C ASN A 154 13.35 -13.53 -10.59
N VAL A 155 12.21 -13.75 -11.22
CA VAL A 155 11.12 -12.76 -11.35
C VAL A 155 10.29 -12.64 -10.05
N LYS A 156 10.18 -13.70 -9.31
CA LYS A 156 9.48 -13.70 -8.02
C LYS A 156 10.27 -12.92 -6.98
#